data_1ca0bb2c1c2ccd4bcd18e280a14b9bc9
#
_entry.id   1ca0bb2c1c2ccd4bcd18e280a14b9bc9
#
_cell.length_a   1.000
_cell.length_b   1.000
_cell.length_c   1.000
_cell.angle_alpha   90.00
_cell.angle_beta   90.00
_cell.angle_gamma   90.00
#
_symmetry.space_group_name_H-M   'P 1'
#
loop_
_entity.id
_entity.type
_entity.pdbx_description
1 polymer ?
#
loop_
_entity_poly.entity_id
_entity_poly.type
_entity_poly.pdbx_seq_one_letter_code
_entity_poly.pdbx_strand_id
1 'polypeptide(L)'
;MIRKIKLYIVLVAVLLSASSCLDKYPQDAIPQEEAIKTVSDVRQALVGIYAQFKNASLYSGYLTLLPDIQTDLVYAVKGYTNIYGDVWRNEILAINKQVEYVYGGLYTVIGRCNFVLDNIAAVEANTSDDEQLDKLDTYKGHIYFARALAYSELLKCFCKAYESDEEAANELGVVLQSSYVNPGPVKRASLKDSYQFVLDDLARSAEYLATDDDTEVIYNSADRKSVV
;
A
#
# COMPACT_ATOMS: atom_id res chain seq x y z
N MET A 1 -62.43 20.41 -11.48
CA MET A 1 -61.87 19.42 -10.57
C MET A 1 -60.91 18.42 -11.31
N ILE A 2 -61.35 17.78 -12.37
CA ILE A 2 -60.62 16.77 -13.17
C ILE A 2 -59.27 17.30 -13.72
N ARG A 3 -59.20 18.57 -14.15
CA ARG A 3 -57.99 19.18 -14.71
C ARG A 3 -56.88 19.36 -13.69
N LYS A 4 -57.21 19.65 -12.42
CA LYS A 4 -56.25 19.73 -11.31
C LYS A 4 -55.74 18.35 -10.91
N ILE A 5 -56.59 17.32 -10.91
CA ILE A 5 -56.22 15.95 -10.61
C ILE A 5 -55.21 15.42 -11.66
N LYS A 6 -55.46 15.67 -12.96
CA LYS A 6 -54.52 15.30 -14.02
C LYS A 6 -53.15 15.99 -13.86
N LEU A 7 -53.13 17.25 -13.43
CA LEU A 7 -51.89 17.99 -13.18
C LEU A 7 -51.08 17.39 -12.04
N TYR A 8 -51.75 16.99 -10.94
CA TYR A 8 -51.06 16.30 -9.79
C TYR A 8 -50.51 14.94 -10.18
N ILE A 9 -51.23 14.16 -10.99
CA ILE A 9 -50.73 12.85 -11.47
C ILE A 9 -49.48 13.01 -12.33
N VAL A 10 -49.46 14.00 -13.22
CA VAL A 10 -48.27 14.29 -14.04
C VAL A 10 -47.10 14.77 -13.18
N LEU A 11 -47.35 15.61 -12.18
CA LEU A 11 -46.30 16.09 -11.27
C LEU A 11 -45.66 14.95 -10.45
N VAL A 12 -46.52 14.04 -9.93
CA VAL A 12 -46.06 12.85 -9.20
C VAL A 12 -45.26 11.89 -10.11
N ALA A 13 -45.71 11.70 -11.35
CA ALA A 13 -44.99 10.86 -12.32
C ALA A 13 -43.62 11.44 -12.69
N VAL A 14 -43.50 12.76 -12.81
CA VAL A 14 -42.19 13.44 -13.05
C VAL A 14 -41.29 13.36 -11.83
N LEU A 15 -41.80 13.45 -10.61
CA LEU A 15 -41.04 13.29 -9.38
C LEU A 15 -40.51 11.85 -9.19
N LEU A 16 -41.28 10.83 -9.57
CA LEU A 16 -40.88 9.42 -9.50
C LEU A 16 -39.85 9.05 -10.58
N SER A 17 -39.84 9.75 -11.72
CA SER A 17 -38.81 9.51 -12.75
C SER A 17 -37.46 10.18 -12.47
N ALA A 18 -37.38 11.14 -11.54
CA ALA A 18 -36.15 11.85 -11.19
C ALA A 18 -35.24 11.07 -10.25
N SER A 19 -35.72 9.99 -9.60
CA SER A 19 -34.93 9.21 -8.63
C SER A 19 -34.09 8.07 -9.25
N SER A 20 -34.14 7.88 -10.56
CA SER A 20 -33.60 6.68 -11.21
C SER A 20 -32.13 6.73 -11.64
N CYS A 21 -31.37 7.79 -11.35
CA CYS A 21 -30.03 7.95 -11.95
C CYS A 21 -28.88 8.29 -11.00
N LEU A 22 -29.06 8.19 -9.66
CA LEU A 22 -28.04 8.66 -8.72
C LEU A 22 -26.97 7.60 -8.32
N ASP A 23 -27.22 6.30 -8.58
CA ASP A 23 -26.31 5.23 -8.19
C ASP A 23 -25.74 4.46 -9.39
N LYS A 24 -25.22 5.16 -10.40
CA LYS A 24 -24.42 4.49 -11.45
C LYS A 24 -22.94 4.50 -11.06
N TYR A 25 -22.49 3.41 -10.47
CA TYR A 25 -21.07 3.08 -10.47
C TYR A 25 -20.61 2.80 -11.92
N PRO A 26 -19.37 3.16 -12.30
CA PRO A 26 -18.78 2.72 -13.57
C PRO A 26 -18.90 1.19 -13.66
N GLN A 27 -19.27 0.65 -14.82
CA GLN A 27 -19.49 -0.80 -15.00
C GLN A 27 -18.22 -1.66 -14.80
N ASP A 28 -17.07 -1.00 -14.80
CA ASP A 28 -15.71 -1.54 -14.65
C ASP A 28 -15.08 -1.23 -13.28
N ALA A 29 -15.82 -0.64 -12.34
CA ALA A 29 -15.37 -0.35 -10.99
C ALA A 29 -16.21 -1.10 -9.94
N ILE A 30 -15.54 -1.85 -9.09
CA ILE A 30 -16.17 -2.49 -7.92
C ILE A 30 -16.22 -1.45 -6.80
N PRO A 31 -17.40 -1.20 -6.18
CA PRO A 31 -17.49 -0.35 -4.99
C PRO A 31 -16.51 -0.82 -3.91
N GLN A 32 -15.90 0.11 -3.20
CA GLN A 32 -14.87 -0.19 -2.20
C GLN A 32 -15.38 -1.13 -1.11
N GLU A 33 -16.65 -0.99 -0.72
CA GLU A 33 -17.31 -1.83 0.29
C GLU A 33 -17.55 -3.27 -0.20
N GLU A 34 -17.46 -3.51 -1.51
CA GLU A 34 -17.66 -4.83 -2.12
C GLU A 34 -16.36 -5.48 -2.59
N ALA A 35 -15.23 -4.78 -2.50
CA ALA A 35 -13.97 -5.22 -3.07
C ALA A 35 -13.34 -6.41 -2.33
N ILE A 36 -13.58 -6.55 -1.01
CA ILE A 36 -13.04 -7.63 -0.17
C ILE A 36 -14.19 -8.26 0.62
N LYS A 37 -14.71 -9.40 0.16
CA LYS A 37 -15.82 -10.14 0.76
C LYS A 37 -15.50 -11.61 1.02
N THR A 38 -14.58 -12.18 0.27
CA THR A 38 -14.24 -13.60 0.28
C THR A 38 -12.74 -13.82 0.47
N VAL A 39 -12.35 -15.02 0.86
CA VAL A 39 -10.94 -15.45 0.94
C VAL A 39 -10.24 -15.30 -0.41
N SER A 40 -10.96 -15.58 -1.50
CA SER A 40 -10.44 -15.37 -2.87
C SER A 40 -10.14 -13.91 -3.16
N ASP A 41 -10.94 -12.97 -2.67
CA ASP A 41 -10.71 -11.54 -2.87
C ASP A 41 -9.45 -11.08 -2.10
N VAL A 42 -9.26 -11.58 -0.87
CA VAL A 42 -8.04 -11.34 -0.09
C VAL A 42 -6.80 -11.85 -0.85
N ARG A 43 -6.86 -13.06 -1.41
CA ARG A 43 -5.77 -13.61 -2.23
C ARG A 43 -5.49 -12.74 -3.47
N GLN A 44 -6.51 -12.32 -4.19
CA GLN A 44 -6.36 -11.46 -5.36
C GLN A 44 -5.77 -10.09 -4.98
N ALA A 45 -6.19 -9.52 -3.86
CA ALA A 45 -5.64 -8.28 -3.35
C ALA A 45 -4.16 -8.42 -2.96
N LEU A 46 -3.76 -9.53 -2.33
CA LEU A 46 -2.36 -9.86 -2.05
C LEU A 46 -1.52 -9.93 -3.32
N VAL A 47 -2.00 -10.63 -4.37
CA VAL A 47 -1.34 -10.64 -5.69
C VAL A 47 -1.21 -9.22 -6.25
N GLY A 48 -2.23 -8.37 -6.07
CA GLY A 48 -2.22 -6.96 -6.46
C GLY A 48 -1.18 -6.13 -5.70
N ILE A 49 -0.92 -6.45 -4.41
CA ILE A 49 0.15 -5.84 -3.61
C ILE A 49 1.52 -6.19 -4.20
N TYR A 50 1.78 -7.47 -4.48
CA TYR A 50 3.04 -7.91 -5.09
C TYR A 50 3.24 -7.35 -6.51
N ALA A 51 2.17 -7.26 -7.28
CA ALA A 51 2.23 -6.63 -8.60
C ALA A 51 2.64 -5.16 -8.52
N GLN A 52 2.24 -4.44 -7.44
CA GLN A 52 2.66 -3.06 -7.23
C GLN A 52 4.17 -2.94 -6.99
N PHE A 53 4.79 -3.86 -6.26
CA PHE A 53 6.25 -3.88 -6.10
C PHE A 53 6.99 -4.04 -7.45
N LYS A 54 6.39 -4.71 -8.43
CA LYS A 54 6.94 -4.85 -9.78
C LYS A 54 6.72 -3.62 -10.69
N ASN A 55 6.12 -2.55 -10.18
CA ASN A 55 5.94 -1.32 -10.95
C ASN A 55 7.29 -0.67 -11.30
N ALA A 56 7.33 0.08 -12.39
CA ALA A 56 8.52 0.83 -12.82
C ALA A 56 8.96 1.92 -11.82
N SER A 57 8.08 2.38 -10.94
CA SER A 57 8.45 3.26 -9.83
C SER A 57 9.22 2.54 -8.71
N LEU A 58 9.12 1.21 -8.62
CA LEU A 58 9.71 0.39 -7.57
C LEU A 58 10.78 -0.57 -8.12
N TYR A 59 10.69 -1.87 -7.79
CA TYR A 59 11.77 -2.83 -8.07
C TYR A 59 12.04 -3.11 -9.56
N SER A 60 11.08 -2.81 -10.47
CA SER A 60 11.37 -2.89 -11.91
C SER A 60 11.95 -1.60 -12.49
N GLY A 61 12.34 -0.64 -11.65
CA GLY A 61 12.88 0.62 -12.15
C GLY A 61 13.49 1.52 -11.07
N TYR A 62 12.84 2.61 -10.73
CA TYR A 62 13.48 3.70 -9.98
C TYR A 62 14.01 3.33 -8.60
N LEU A 63 13.33 2.48 -7.84
CA LEU A 63 13.79 2.08 -6.51
C LEU A 63 15.15 1.37 -6.54
N THR A 64 15.43 0.61 -7.58
CA THR A 64 16.72 -0.08 -7.78
C THR A 64 17.73 0.79 -8.53
N LEU A 65 17.28 1.53 -9.53
CA LEU A 65 18.14 2.32 -10.41
C LEU A 65 18.73 3.56 -9.72
N LEU A 66 17.93 4.29 -8.92
CA LEU A 66 18.39 5.55 -8.34
C LEU A 66 19.56 5.41 -7.37
N PRO A 67 19.57 4.40 -6.45
CA PRO A 67 20.74 4.13 -5.62
C PRO A 67 22.00 3.81 -6.43
N ASP A 68 21.89 3.01 -7.49
CA ASP A 68 23.03 2.66 -8.33
C ASP A 68 23.61 3.89 -9.06
N ILE A 69 22.76 4.84 -9.45
CA ILE A 69 23.18 6.10 -10.08
C ILE A 69 23.91 7.01 -9.09
N GLN A 70 23.58 6.97 -7.80
CA GLN A 70 24.23 7.76 -6.74
C GLN A 70 25.58 7.19 -6.32
N THR A 71 25.90 5.98 -6.77
CA THR A 71 27.24 5.37 -6.54
C THR A 71 28.17 5.67 -7.71
N ASP A 72 29.43 5.32 -7.58
CA ASP A 72 30.42 5.42 -8.67
C ASP A 72 30.32 4.28 -9.70
N LEU A 73 29.28 3.43 -9.63
CA LEU A 73 29.08 2.30 -10.55
C LEU A 73 28.64 2.75 -11.94
N VAL A 74 27.97 3.89 -12.03
CA VAL A 74 27.47 4.46 -13.30
C VAL A 74 27.74 5.97 -13.35
N TYR A 75 27.72 6.54 -14.55
CA TYR A 75 27.82 7.99 -14.73
C TYR A 75 26.77 8.51 -15.71
N ALA A 76 26.31 9.74 -15.51
CA ALA A 76 25.38 10.39 -16.41
C ALA A 76 26.11 11.07 -17.56
N VAL A 77 25.79 10.68 -18.80
CA VAL A 77 26.37 11.28 -20.01
C VAL A 77 25.84 12.71 -20.21
N LYS A 78 26.68 13.62 -20.64
CA LYS A 78 26.22 14.96 -21.03
C LYS A 78 25.36 14.88 -22.29
N GLY A 79 24.21 15.52 -22.26
CA GLY A 79 23.33 15.61 -23.43
C GLY A 79 21.87 15.87 -23.03
N TYR A 80 21.01 16.04 -24.02
CA TYR A 80 19.60 16.38 -23.83
C TYR A 80 18.77 15.23 -23.19
N THR A 81 19.29 14.00 -23.19
CA THR A 81 18.66 12.84 -22.56
C THR A 81 19.14 12.57 -21.16
N ASN A 82 19.90 13.49 -20.56
CA ASN A 82 20.45 13.33 -19.20
C ASN A 82 19.39 13.56 -18.13
N ILE A 83 18.39 12.69 -18.05
CA ILE A 83 17.26 12.78 -17.07
C ILE A 83 17.66 12.42 -15.65
N TYR A 84 18.80 11.75 -15.45
CA TYR A 84 19.31 11.34 -14.13
C TYR A 84 20.52 12.14 -13.68
N GLY A 85 20.88 13.21 -14.38
CA GLY A 85 22.07 14.00 -14.09
C GLY A 85 22.08 14.59 -12.68
N ASP A 86 20.93 15.03 -12.19
CA ASP A 86 20.79 15.59 -10.85
C ASP A 86 20.95 14.51 -9.77
N VAL A 87 20.45 13.29 -10.02
CA VAL A 87 20.62 12.15 -9.12
C VAL A 87 22.09 11.74 -9.07
N TRP A 88 22.74 11.64 -10.23
CA TRP A 88 24.16 11.30 -10.32
C TRP A 88 25.08 12.31 -9.63
N ARG A 89 24.75 13.60 -9.69
CA ARG A 89 25.52 14.66 -9.00
C ARG A 89 25.17 14.81 -7.53
N ASN A 90 24.23 14.01 -7.02
CA ASN A 90 23.64 14.17 -5.69
C ASN A 90 23.00 15.56 -5.46
N GLU A 91 22.48 16.17 -6.51
CA GLU A 91 21.79 17.49 -6.51
C GLU A 91 20.26 17.28 -6.60
N ILE A 92 19.72 16.33 -5.83
CA ILE A 92 18.31 15.95 -5.90
C ILE A 92 17.45 17.06 -5.31
N LEU A 93 16.61 17.66 -6.14
CA LEU A 93 15.63 18.65 -5.72
C LEU A 93 14.33 17.99 -5.26
N ALA A 94 13.60 18.69 -4.38
CA ALA A 94 12.29 18.23 -3.87
C ALA A 94 11.22 18.02 -4.97
N ILE A 95 11.44 18.58 -6.17
CA ILE A 95 10.55 18.43 -7.35
C ILE A 95 10.96 17.26 -8.26
N ASN A 96 11.98 16.47 -7.89
CA ASN A 96 12.43 15.35 -8.71
C ASN A 96 11.35 14.29 -8.84
N LYS A 97 10.86 14.06 -10.06
CA LYS A 97 9.74 13.18 -10.34
C LYS A 97 10.02 11.71 -10.09
N GLN A 98 11.25 11.25 -10.35
CA GLN A 98 11.65 9.86 -10.14
C GLN A 98 11.62 9.52 -8.65
N VAL A 99 12.11 10.42 -7.80
CA VAL A 99 12.09 10.30 -6.34
C VAL A 99 10.64 10.34 -5.81
N GLU A 100 9.82 11.27 -6.33
CA GLU A 100 8.38 11.35 -6.03
C GLU A 100 7.65 10.03 -6.38
N TYR A 101 7.97 9.43 -7.52
CA TYR A 101 7.36 8.15 -7.94
C TYR A 101 7.75 6.99 -7.04
N VAL A 102 8.98 6.92 -6.54
CA VAL A 102 9.40 5.92 -5.54
C VAL A 102 8.60 6.11 -4.25
N TYR A 103 8.55 7.33 -3.72
CA TYR A 103 7.82 7.65 -2.51
C TYR A 103 6.33 7.29 -2.62
N GLY A 104 5.65 7.79 -3.65
CA GLY A 104 4.24 7.51 -3.91
C GLY A 104 3.96 6.03 -4.20
N GLY A 105 4.87 5.34 -4.89
CA GLY A 105 4.78 3.91 -5.17
C GLY A 105 4.79 3.08 -3.90
N LEU A 106 5.67 3.38 -2.95
CA LEU A 106 5.75 2.69 -1.65
C LEU A 106 4.51 2.97 -0.79
N TYR A 107 4.03 4.22 -0.73
CA TYR A 107 2.76 4.52 -0.03
C TYR A 107 1.54 3.90 -0.71
N THR A 108 1.58 3.66 -2.02
CA THR A 108 0.53 2.89 -2.71
C THR A 108 0.51 1.43 -2.24
N VAL A 109 1.66 0.79 -2.04
CA VAL A 109 1.75 -0.54 -1.43
C VAL A 109 1.15 -0.53 -0.02
N ILE A 110 1.58 0.42 0.82
CA ILE A 110 1.09 0.57 2.21
C ILE A 110 -0.42 0.75 2.24
N GLY A 111 -0.96 1.62 1.38
CA GLY A 111 -2.40 1.84 1.27
C GLY A 111 -3.17 0.57 0.89
N ARG A 112 -2.65 -0.22 -0.06
CA ARG A 112 -3.24 -1.51 -0.44
C ARG A 112 -3.19 -2.53 0.72
N CYS A 113 -2.06 -2.62 1.44
CA CYS A 113 -1.96 -3.47 2.62
C CYS A 113 -2.99 -3.07 3.69
N ASN A 114 -3.07 -1.77 4.02
CA ASN A 114 -4.01 -1.26 4.99
C ASN A 114 -5.46 -1.54 4.58
N PHE A 115 -5.79 -1.35 3.29
CA PHE A 115 -7.13 -1.63 2.78
C PHE A 115 -7.55 -3.09 3.01
N VAL A 116 -6.66 -4.05 2.76
CA VAL A 116 -6.97 -5.47 3.01
C VAL A 116 -7.07 -5.73 4.50
N LEU A 117 -6.13 -5.22 5.32
CA LEU A 117 -6.14 -5.43 6.77
C LEU A 117 -7.38 -4.85 7.45
N ASP A 118 -7.88 -3.71 6.98
CA ASP A 118 -9.12 -3.10 7.50
C ASP A 118 -10.37 -3.94 7.19
N ASN A 119 -10.35 -4.76 6.13
CA ASN A 119 -11.51 -5.54 5.69
C ASN A 119 -11.44 -7.04 6.05
N ILE A 120 -10.24 -7.57 6.37
CA ILE A 120 -10.03 -9.02 6.51
C ILE A 120 -10.84 -9.62 7.67
N ALA A 121 -11.03 -8.88 8.77
CA ALA A 121 -11.80 -9.35 9.93
C ALA A 121 -13.27 -9.66 9.57
N ALA A 122 -13.86 -8.92 8.62
CA ALA A 122 -15.21 -9.21 8.14
C ALA A 122 -15.26 -10.48 7.29
N VAL A 123 -14.21 -10.78 6.54
CA VAL A 123 -14.08 -12.03 5.77
C VAL A 123 -13.94 -13.22 6.73
N GLU A 124 -13.11 -13.09 7.76
CA GLU A 124 -12.96 -14.13 8.79
C GLU A 124 -14.26 -14.45 9.49
N ALA A 125 -15.00 -13.42 9.94
CA ALA A 125 -16.28 -13.59 10.62
C ALA A 125 -17.35 -14.30 9.77
N ASN A 126 -17.21 -14.26 8.44
CA ASN A 126 -18.12 -14.90 7.49
C ASN A 126 -17.59 -16.24 6.93
N THR A 127 -16.40 -16.68 7.37
CA THR A 127 -15.76 -17.94 6.94
C THR A 127 -15.91 -18.97 8.06
N SER A 128 -16.47 -20.14 7.76
CA SER A 128 -16.66 -21.24 8.72
C SER A 128 -15.81 -22.48 8.43
N ASP A 129 -15.01 -22.43 7.40
CA ASP A 129 -14.13 -23.50 6.94
C ASP A 129 -12.72 -23.25 7.51
N ASP A 130 -12.22 -24.17 8.33
CA ASP A 130 -10.93 -24.05 9.02
C ASP A 130 -9.77 -23.94 8.02
N GLU A 131 -9.79 -24.68 6.90
CA GLU A 131 -8.75 -24.57 5.86
C GLU A 131 -8.74 -23.18 5.23
N GLN A 132 -9.88 -22.54 5.04
CA GLN A 132 -9.96 -21.18 4.52
C GLN A 132 -9.50 -20.15 5.56
N LEU A 133 -9.73 -20.40 6.84
CA LEU A 133 -9.21 -19.53 7.93
C LEU A 133 -7.69 -19.61 8.01
N ASP A 134 -7.10 -20.80 7.90
CA ASP A 134 -5.63 -20.97 7.86
C ASP A 134 -5.02 -20.22 6.67
N LYS A 135 -5.67 -20.24 5.49
CA LYS A 135 -5.25 -19.46 4.33
C LYS A 135 -5.32 -17.95 4.59
N LEU A 136 -6.37 -17.48 5.28
CA LEU A 136 -6.47 -16.06 5.64
C LEU A 136 -5.34 -15.64 6.59
N ASP A 137 -4.97 -16.48 7.54
CA ASP A 137 -3.86 -16.21 8.44
C ASP A 137 -2.54 -16.14 7.65
N THR A 138 -2.28 -17.07 6.75
CA THR A 138 -1.14 -17.02 5.83
C THR A 138 -1.14 -15.71 5.03
N TYR A 139 -2.27 -15.31 4.44
CA TYR A 139 -2.36 -14.05 3.69
C TYR A 139 -2.12 -12.81 4.56
N LYS A 140 -2.60 -12.78 5.80
CA LYS A 140 -2.27 -11.71 6.77
C LYS A 140 -0.76 -11.61 6.99
N GLY A 141 -0.10 -12.74 7.22
CA GLY A 141 1.35 -12.79 7.39
C GLY A 141 2.09 -12.15 6.22
N HIS A 142 1.70 -12.50 5.00
CA HIS A 142 2.28 -11.90 3.79
C HIS A 142 1.96 -10.41 3.63
N ILE A 143 0.78 -9.95 4.03
CA ILE A 143 0.40 -8.54 3.94
C ILE A 143 1.19 -7.71 4.96
N TYR A 144 1.36 -8.19 6.19
CA TYR A 144 2.21 -7.53 7.18
C TYR A 144 3.66 -7.46 6.71
N PHE A 145 4.20 -8.55 6.14
CA PHE A 145 5.54 -8.55 5.55
C PHE A 145 5.67 -7.51 4.42
N ALA A 146 4.72 -7.47 3.51
CA ALA A 146 4.72 -6.51 2.39
C ALA A 146 4.69 -5.06 2.88
N ARG A 147 3.90 -4.76 3.94
CA ARG A 147 3.85 -3.43 4.54
C ARG A 147 5.16 -3.06 5.23
N ALA A 148 5.72 -3.99 6.00
CA ALA A 148 7.03 -3.82 6.63
C ALA A 148 8.14 -3.56 5.59
N LEU A 149 8.16 -4.33 4.50
CA LEU A 149 9.09 -4.14 3.38
C LEU A 149 8.95 -2.74 2.77
N ALA A 150 7.73 -2.27 2.49
CA ALA A 150 7.51 -0.95 1.93
C ALA A 150 7.98 0.17 2.87
N TYR A 151 7.73 0.06 4.18
CA TYR A 151 8.25 1.01 5.17
C TYR A 151 9.76 0.94 5.32
N SER A 152 10.36 -0.24 5.28
CA SER A 152 11.83 -0.42 5.28
C SER A 152 12.48 0.30 4.10
N GLU A 153 11.92 0.19 2.90
CA GLU A 153 12.41 0.90 1.73
C GLU A 153 12.25 2.43 1.86
N LEU A 154 11.14 2.90 2.44
CA LEU A 154 10.97 4.33 2.76
C LEU A 154 12.05 4.83 3.73
N LEU A 155 12.35 4.07 4.78
CA LEU A 155 13.38 4.40 5.76
C LEU A 155 14.77 4.49 5.11
N LYS A 156 15.13 3.49 4.30
CA LYS A 156 16.42 3.46 3.57
C LYS A 156 16.59 4.65 2.63
N CYS A 157 15.52 5.03 1.91
CA CYS A 157 15.60 6.05 0.88
C CYS A 157 15.44 7.48 1.40
N PHE A 158 14.69 7.68 2.51
CA PHE A 158 14.21 9.02 2.91
C PHE A 158 14.55 9.42 4.34
N CYS A 159 15.26 8.59 5.08
CA CYS A 159 15.65 8.87 6.45
C CYS A 159 17.17 8.79 6.63
N LYS A 160 17.65 9.29 7.76
CA LYS A 160 19.04 9.09 8.21
C LYS A 160 19.25 7.64 8.65
N ALA A 161 20.52 7.23 8.71
CA ALA A 161 20.89 5.96 9.31
C ALA A 161 20.46 5.91 10.79
N TYR A 162 20.11 4.72 11.27
CA TYR A 162 19.81 4.49 12.68
C TYR A 162 21.13 4.26 13.41
N GLU A 163 21.59 5.21 14.22
CA GLU A 163 22.88 5.10 14.93
C GLU A 163 22.68 4.70 16.39
N SER A 164 21.71 5.32 17.08
CA SER A 164 21.35 5.00 18.45
C SER A 164 19.87 5.29 18.73
N ASP A 165 19.34 4.70 19.78
CA ASP A 165 17.96 4.92 20.24
C ASP A 165 17.69 6.38 20.62
N GLU A 166 18.69 7.06 21.21
CA GLU A 166 18.58 8.43 21.65
C GLU A 166 18.51 9.39 20.46
N GLU A 167 19.35 9.22 19.47
CA GLU A 167 19.34 10.01 18.23
C GLU A 167 18.10 9.75 17.42
N ALA A 168 17.73 8.48 17.23
CA ALA A 168 16.57 8.07 16.46
C ALA A 168 15.24 8.59 17.05
N ALA A 169 15.18 8.79 18.36
CA ALA A 169 14.00 9.39 18.99
C ALA A 169 13.81 10.88 18.61
N ASN A 170 14.89 11.58 18.25
CA ASN A 170 14.89 13.00 17.89
C ASN A 170 14.93 13.23 16.36
N GLU A 171 15.28 12.21 15.57
CA GLU A 171 15.32 12.31 14.12
C GLU A 171 13.96 11.98 13.48
N LEU A 172 13.73 12.54 12.28
CA LEU A 172 12.49 12.31 11.55
C LEU A 172 12.53 10.99 10.78
N GLY A 173 11.57 10.13 11.10
CA GLY A 173 11.26 8.92 10.35
C GLY A 173 10.31 9.17 9.17
N VAL A 174 9.27 8.36 9.02
CA VAL A 174 8.29 8.43 7.93
C VAL A 174 6.88 8.72 8.46
N VAL A 175 5.92 8.96 7.58
CA VAL A 175 4.49 9.06 7.95
C VAL A 175 3.95 7.66 8.15
N LEU A 176 3.55 7.32 9.37
CA LEU A 176 2.99 6.01 9.70
C LEU A 176 1.48 6.01 9.44
N GLN A 177 1.02 5.07 8.65
CA GLN A 177 -0.38 4.82 8.32
C GLN A 177 -0.70 3.36 8.61
N SER A 178 -1.54 3.11 9.60
CA SER A 178 -1.92 1.75 10.04
C SER A 178 -3.30 1.30 9.55
N SER A 179 -4.07 2.20 8.95
CA SER A 179 -5.42 1.96 8.42
C SER A 179 -5.61 2.74 7.12
N TYR A 180 -6.43 2.20 6.24
CA TYR A 180 -6.85 2.87 5.00
C TYR A 180 -7.97 3.88 5.26
N VAL A 181 -8.92 3.52 6.13
CA VAL A 181 -10.09 4.35 6.46
C VAL A 181 -9.72 5.49 7.40
N ASN A 182 -8.83 5.21 8.37
CA ASN A 182 -8.32 6.18 9.34
C ASN A 182 -6.79 6.22 9.31
N PRO A 183 -6.19 6.81 8.28
CA PRO A 183 -4.72 6.76 8.11
C PRO A 183 -3.94 7.47 9.23
N GLY A 184 -4.62 8.23 10.08
CA GLY A 184 -3.97 9.01 11.12
C GLY A 184 -3.45 10.37 10.63
N PRO A 185 -2.66 11.08 11.45
CA PRO A 185 -2.12 12.38 11.08
C PRO A 185 -1.06 12.25 9.99
N VAL A 186 -1.11 13.13 8.98
CA VAL A 186 -0.08 13.25 7.94
C VAL A 186 1.13 13.99 8.52
N LYS A 187 1.83 13.34 9.46
CA LYS A 187 3.01 13.86 10.15
C LYS A 187 4.07 12.74 10.21
N ARG A 188 5.31 13.07 9.93
CA ARG A 188 6.43 12.13 10.12
C ARG A 188 6.55 11.77 11.60
N ALA A 189 6.63 10.47 11.88
CA ALA A 189 6.98 9.95 13.19
C ALA A 189 8.47 10.15 13.48
N SER A 190 8.93 9.79 14.68
CA SER A 190 10.36 9.68 14.93
C SER A 190 10.95 8.52 14.11
N LEU A 191 12.25 8.57 13.88
CA LEU A 191 12.97 7.47 13.23
C LEU A 191 12.83 6.19 14.07
N LYS A 192 12.92 6.29 15.40
CA LYS A 192 12.73 5.19 16.33
C LYS A 192 11.35 4.54 16.20
N ASP A 193 10.29 5.34 16.24
CA ASP A 193 8.92 4.81 16.12
C ASP A 193 8.69 4.19 14.74
N SER A 194 9.32 4.72 13.71
CA SER A 194 9.21 4.19 12.36
C SER A 194 9.87 2.81 12.22
N TYR A 195 11.04 2.61 12.79
CA TYR A 195 11.66 1.28 12.87
C TYR A 195 10.86 0.34 13.76
N GLN A 196 10.34 0.82 14.89
CA GLN A 196 9.51 -0.02 15.77
C GLN A 196 8.26 -0.51 15.03
N PHE A 197 7.62 0.34 14.22
CA PHE A 197 6.47 -0.07 13.41
C PHE A 197 6.82 -1.19 12.41
N VAL A 198 7.98 -1.10 11.77
CA VAL A 198 8.49 -2.16 10.88
C VAL A 198 8.71 -3.47 11.66
N LEU A 199 9.33 -3.39 12.83
CA LEU A 199 9.57 -4.56 13.68
C LEU A 199 8.27 -5.21 14.17
N ASP A 200 7.27 -4.40 14.52
CA ASP A 200 5.96 -4.88 14.95
C ASP A 200 5.23 -5.61 13.81
N ASP A 201 5.29 -5.09 12.59
CA ASP A 201 4.71 -5.75 11.42
C ASP A 201 5.45 -7.04 11.07
N LEU A 202 6.78 -7.06 11.18
CA LEU A 202 7.58 -8.28 11.00
C LEU A 202 7.27 -9.34 12.08
N ALA A 203 7.05 -8.92 13.33
CA ALA A 203 6.66 -9.82 14.40
C ALA A 203 5.29 -10.46 14.13
N ARG A 204 4.30 -9.65 13.70
CA ARG A 204 2.98 -10.16 13.28
C ARG A 204 3.08 -11.09 12.07
N SER A 205 3.86 -10.71 11.07
CA SER A 205 4.14 -11.59 9.94
C SER A 205 4.74 -12.93 10.39
N ALA A 206 5.69 -12.86 11.35
CA ALA A 206 6.31 -14.05 11.92
C ALA A 206 5.33 -14.99 12.60
N GLU A 207 4.39 -14.45 13.34
CA GLU A 207 3.35 -15.21 14.04
C GLU A 207 2.48 -15.99 13.07
N TYR A 208 2.01 -15.33 12.00
CA TYR A 208 1.15 -15.96 10.99
C TYR A 208 1.87 -16.93 10.05
N LEU A 209 3.14 -16.69 9.70
CA LEU A 209 3.92 -17.51 8.78
C LEU A 209 4.82 -18.56 9.47
N ALA A 210 4.69 -18.74 10.78
CA ALA A 210 5.58 -19.66 11.53
C ALA A 210 5.46 -21.13 11.08
N THR A 211 4.27 -21.51 10.63
CA THR A 211 3.93 -22.88 10.21
C THR A 211 3.71 -23.02 8.71
N ASP A 212 3.86 -21.93 7.96
CA ASP A 212 3.61 -21.94 6.52
C ASP A 212 4.76 -22.61 5.77
N ASP A 213 4.42 -23.72 5.09
CA ASP A 213 5.31 -24.48 4.19
C ASP A 213 4.80 -24.40 2.73
N ASP A 214 3.87 -23.46 2.45
CA ASP A 214 3.25 -23.30 1.15
C ASP A 214 4.21 -22.63 0.15
N THR A 215 4.63 -23.41 -0.84
CA THR A 215 5.52 -22.95 -1.92
C THR A 215 4.82 -22.06 -2.97
N GLU A 216 3.50 -21.93 -2.92
CA GLU A 216 2.75 -21.02 -3.80
C GLU A 216 2.93 -19.54 -3.44
N VAL A 217 3.46 -19.23 -2.25
CA VAL A 217 3.57 -17.87 -1.76
C VAL A 217 4.99 -17.34 -1.96
N ILE A 218 5.09 -16.08 -2.37
CA ILE A 218 6.35 -15.45 -2.82
C ILE A 218 7.36 -15.28 -1.67
N TYR A 219 6.89 -15.13 -0.44
CA TYR A 219 7.74 -14.95 0.75
C TYR A 219 7.44 -16.01 1.80
N ASN A 220 8.47 -16.46 2.49
CA ASN A 220 8.37 -17.43 3.58
C ASN A 220 8.99 -16.88 4.88
N SER A 221 8.96 -17.68 5.94
CA SER A 221 9.48 -17.26 7.24
C SER A 221 10.96 -16.87 7.25
N ALA A 222 11.76 -17.28 6.26
CA ALA A 222 13.17 -16.93 6.14
C ALA A 222 13.36 -15.52 5.55
N ASP A 223 12.44 -15.07 4.69
CA ASP A 223 12.54 -13.79 3.99
C ASP A 223 12.39 -12.60 4.94
N ARG A 224 11.71 -12.77 6.08
CA ARG A 224 11.55 -11.75 7.13
C ARG A 224 12.86 -11.18 7.65
N LYS A 225 13.91 -12.01 7.68
CA LYS A 225 15.23 -11.62 8.20
C LYS A 225 15.99 -10.68 7.27
N SER A 226 15.56 -10.53 6.03
CA SER A 226 16.21 -9.69 5.02
C SER A 226 15.69 -8.24 4.99
N VAL A 227 14.65 -7.92 5.76
CA VAL A 227 13.97 -6.60 5.69
C VAL A 227 14.55 -5.58 6.66
N VAL A 228 15.29 -6.00 7.69
CA VAL A 228 15.84 -5.12 8.75
C VAL A 228 17.37 -5.14 8.73
#